data_1c192dc148ce2767fe4aeaf996088d3b
#
_entry.id   1c192dc148ce2767fe4aeaf996088d3b
#
_cell.length_a   1.000
_cell.length_b   1.000
_cell.length_c   1.000
_cell.angle_alpha   90.00
_cell.angle_beta   90.00
_cell.angle_gamma   90.00
#
_symmetry.space_group_name_H-M   'P 1'
#
loop_
_entity.id
_entity.type
_entity.pdbx_description
1 polymer ?
#
loop_
_entity_poly.entity_id
_entity_poly.type
_entity_poly.pdbx_seq_one_letter_code
_entity_poly.pdbx_strand_id
1 'polypeptide(L)'
;MKFYRLGIGLLIISFNLLCSFAQEVTLEGFKIDTLKKDFLDRCVLRVYYDTTIKQDTLDENVKRGVTLLQIGKKSSKFVDFFQHYTDSLHDQMARRMEHQAIASEVASYQFSLFSKIVFRNQVFRDYPTLGRNVVRLGTELGEFYSYDEEQVSFDWDTTSKEEKIIHGYRCHKATCIYGGRVYTAWFSPELSYKLGPYVFGGLPGLIFEIADAEGEFVFSLRAIIPERGNEDPIFWIRSSNESFGNKEQAWRQIIERHRNILFEIDEGKFIKEEIPYNPIERY
;
A
#
# COMPACT_ATOMS: atom_id res chain seq x y z
N MET A 1 33.54 -14.51 -2.76
CA MET A 1 32.34 -14.85 -3.57
C MET A 1 31.61 -16.00 -2.88
N LYS A 2 30.74 -15.68 -1.92
CA LYS A 2 29.87 -16.66 -1.24
C LYS A 2 28.43 -16.32 -1.59
N PHE A 3 27.83 -17.15 -2.41
CA PHE A 3 26.44 -17.02 -2.85
C PHE A 3 25.50 -17.30 -1.67
N TYR A 4 24.65 -16.32 -1.34
CA TYR A 4 23.51 -16.47 -0.44
C TYR A 4 22.43 -17.34 -1.13
N ARG A 5 22.47 -18.65 -0.90
CA ARG A 5 21.44 -19.61 -1.31
C ARG A 5 20.57 -20.10 -0.14
N LEU A 6 20.54 -19.38 0.98
CA LEU A 6 19.85 -19.86 2.19
C LEU A 6 18.43 -19.32 2.40
N GLY A 7 18.01 -18.25 1.70
CA GLY A 7 16.70 -17.64 1.96
C GLY A 7 15.49 -18.41 1.45
N ILE A 8 15.65 -19.25 0.42
CA ILE A 8 14.53 -19.97 -0.22
C ILE A 8 14.21 -21.29 0.50
N GLY A 9 15.19 -21.90 1.15
CA GLY A 9 15.02 -23.19 1.82
C GLY A 9 14.21 -23.10 3.13
N LEU A 10 14.35 -22.03 3.90
CA LEU A 10 13.66 -21.87 5.19
C LEU A 10 12.16 -21.53 5.03
N LEU A 11 11.80 -20.77 3.99
CA LEU A 11 10.39 -20.47 3.68
C LEU A 11 9.63 -21.74 3.25
N ILE A 12 10.30 -22.68 2.60
CA ILE A 12 9.71 -23.96 2.18
C ILE A 12 9.50 -24.90 3.38
N ILE A 13 10.35 -24.82 4.40
CA ILE A 13 10.24 -25.70 5.60
C ILE A 13 9.08 -25.23 6.50
N SER A 14 8.90 -23.93 6.70
CA SER A 14 7.74 -23.41 7.44
C SER A 14 6.42 -23.65 6.70
N PHE A 15 6.43 -23.64 5.36
CA PHE A 15 5.28 -23.97 4.54
C PHE A 15 4.92 -25.47 4.63
N ASN A 16 5.91 -26.38 4.73
CA ASN A 16 5.64 -27.81 4.89
C ASN A 16 5.09 -28.14 6.28
N LEU A 17 5.45 -27.40 7.35
CA LEU A 17 4.84 -27.58 8.67
C LEU A 17 3.38 -27.11 8.69
N LEU A 18 3.07 -25.97 8.06
CA LEU A 18 1.68 -25.50 7.89
C LEU A 18 0.86 -26.48 7.03
N CYS A 19 1.44 -27.09 6.00
CA CYS A 19 0.78 -28.14 5.22
C CYS A 19 0.59 -29.44 5.99
N SER A 20 1.48 -29.79 6.92
CA SER A 20 1.33 -31.01 7.73
C SER A 20 0.19 -30.89 8.74
N PHE A 21 -0.06 -29.70 9.29
CA PHE A 21 -1.26 -29.43 10.10
C PHE A 21 -2.54 -29.38 9.26
N ALA A 22 -2.45 -29.04 7.97
CA ALA A 22 -3.60 -29.04 7.07
C ALA A 22 -4.06 -30.45 6.65
N GLN A 23 -3.25 -31.48 6.87
CA GLN A 23 -3.60 -32.86 6.49
C GLN A 23 -4.53 -33.58 7.46
N GLU A 24 -4.70 -33.08 8.69
CA GLU A 24 -5.64 -33.66 9.68
C GLU A 24 -6.96 -32.88 9.83
N VAL A 25 -7.10 -31.73 9.19
CA VAL A 25 -8.37 -31.02 9.18
C VAL A 25 -9.22 -31.62 8.05
N THR A 26 -10.17 -32.46 8.44
CA THR A 26 -11.21 -32.94 7.54
C THR A 26 -11.82 -31.76 6.78
N LEU A 27 -11.69 -31.77 5.45
CA LEU A 27 -12.05 -30.71 4.50
C LEU A 27 -13.56 -30.42 4.42
N GLU A 28 -14.34 -30.86 5.37
CA GLU A 28 -15.76 -30.55 5.46
C GLU A 28 -15.96 -29.16 6.05
N GLY A 29 -16.21 -28.19 5.17
CA GLY A 29 -16.88 -26.97 5.56
C GLY A 29 -15.99 -25.76 5.91
N PHE A 30 -14.78 -25.60 5.36
CA PHE A 30 -14.06 -24.34 5.50
C PHE A 30 -14.75 -23.24 4.67
N LYS A 31 -15.51 -22.39 5.35
CA LYS A 31 -16.14 -21.22 4.73
C LYS A 31 -15.21 -20.01 4.88
N ILE A 32 -14.88 -19.41 3.74
CA ILE A 32 -14.20 -18.11 3.74
C ILE A 32 -15.25 -17.03 3.99
N ASP A 33 -15.09 -16.25 5.06
CA ASP A 33 -15.96 -15.12 5.33
C ASP A 33 -15.60 -13.93 4.43
N THR A 34 -16.61 -13.16 4.03
CA THR A 34 -16.38 -11.90 3.34
C THR A 34 -15.68 -10.88 4.25
N LEU A 35 -14.88 -10.01 3.65
CA LEU A 35 -14.21 -8.95 4.40
C LEU A 35 -15.23 -8.01 5.05
N LYS A 36 -15.00 -7.70 6.33
CA LYS A 36 -15.74 -6.65 7.03
C LYS A 36 -15.28 -5.30 6.52
N LYS A 37 -16.19 -4.53 5.96
CA LYS A 37 -15.85 -3.24 5.33
C LYS A 37 -16.93 -2.20 5.53
N ASP A 38 -16.47 -0.96 5.64
CA ASP A 38 -17.33 0.22 5.69
C ASP A 38 -17.26 0.92 4.33
N PHE A 39 -18.43 1.23 3.78
CA PHE A 39 -18.52 2.01 2.54
C PHE A 39 -18.18 3.47 2.82
N LEU A 40 -17.26 4.04 2.03
CA LEU A 40 -16.86 5.44 2.15
C LEU A 40 -17.46 6.29 1.03
N ASP A 41 -17.24 5.89 -0.22
CA ASP A 41 -17.69 6.65 -1.39
C ASP A 41 -17.74 5.73 -2.64
N ARG A 42 -18.18 6.30 -3.76
CA ARG A 42 -18.09 5.68 -5.09
C ARG A 42 -16.97 6.32 -5.87
N CYS A 43 -16.09 5.49 -6.41
CA CYS A 43 -14.98 5.92 -7.23
C CYS A 43 -15.49 6.51 -8.56
N VAL A 44 -15.07 7.69 -8.91
CA VAL A 44 -15.37 8.34 -10.21
C VAL A 44 -14.15 8.33 -11.13
N LEU A 45 -12.95 8.22 -10.56
CA LEU A 45 -11.70 8.18 -11.32
C LEU A 45 -10.69 7.27 -10.62
N ARG A 46 -10.08 6.36 -11.38
CA ARG A 46 -8.93 5.58 -10.95
C ARG A 46 -7.66 6.11 -11.61
N VAL A 47 -6.66 6.37 -10.80
CA VAL A 47 -5.33 6.79 -11.26
C VAL A 47 -4.31 5.75 -10.81
N TYR A 48 -3.62 5.15 -11.78
CA TYR A 48 -2.60 4.14 -11.52
C TYR A 48 -1.22 4.77 -11.66
N TYR A 49 -0.33 4.40 -10.74
CA TYR A 49 1.06 4.85 -10.77
C TYR A 49 2.00 3.66 -10.80
N ASP A 50 2.97 3.69 -11.72
CA ASP A 50 4.17 2.86 -11.61
C ASP A 50 4.95 3.35 -10.38
N THR A 51 5.23 2.43 -9.47
CA THR A 51 5.80 2.74 -8.17
C THR A 51 7.13 2.02 -8.01
N THR A 52 8.16 2.77 -7.67
CA THR A 52 9.48 2.25 -7.35
C THR A 52 9.83 2.65 -5.93
N ILE A 53 10.26 1.67 -5.12
CA ILE A 53 10.61 1.89 -3.72
C ILE A 53 11.93 1.20 -3.41
N LYS A 54 12.82 1.94 -2.79
CA LYS A 54 14.05 1.43 -2.21
C LYS A 54 13.79 1.11 -0.73
N GLN A 55 13.66 -0.17 -0.40
CA GLN A 55 13.36 -0.59 0.97
C GLN A 55 14.55 -0.55 1.92
N ASP A 56 15.75 -0.67 1.35
CA ASP A 56 17.01 -0.60 2.08
C ASP A 56 17.88 0.48 1.45
N THR A 57 18.29 1.45 2.25
CA THR A 57 19.14 2.55 1.77
C THR A 57 20.57 2.09 1.43
N LEU A 58 20.98 0.93 1.97
CA LEU A 58 22.30 0.34 1.76
C LEU A 58 22.36 -0.62 0.55
N ASP A 59 21.21 -1.07 0.07
CA ASP A 59 21.08 -1.99 -1.08
C ASP A 59 20.63 -1.20 -2.32
N GLU A 60 21.17 -1.56 -3.49
CA GLU A 60 20.75 -1.01 -4.78
C GLU A 60 19.42 -1.62 -5.27
N ASN A 61 18.94 -2.69 -4.62
CA ASN A 61 17.70 -3.34 -5.00
C ASN A 61 16.48 -2.44 -4.73
N VAL A 62 15.68 -2.30 -5.76
CA VAL A 62 14.41 -1.55 -5.70
C VAL A 62 13.24 -2.48 -5.98
N LYS A 63 12.17 -2.33 -5.23
CA LYS A 63 10.90 -2.97 -5.54
C LYS A 63 10.12 -2.12 -6.54
N ARG A 64 9.52 -2.77 -7.53
CA ARG A 64 8.67 -2.12 -8.54
C ARG A 64 7.30 -2.75 -8.56
N GLY A 65 6.28 -1.92 -8.62
CA GLY A 65 4.88 -2.35 -8.66
C GLY A 65 3.98 -1.24 -9.11
N VAL A 66 2.71 -1.36 -8.76
CA VAL A 66 1.67 -0.40 -9.16
C VAL A 66 0.88 0.01 -7.93
N THR A 67 0.65 1.30 -7.77
CA THR A 67 -0.27 1.84 -6.78
C THR A 67 -1.49 2.45 -7.45
N LEU A 68 -2.58 2.53 -6.72
CA LEU A 68 -3.89 2.98 -7.16
C LEU A 68 -4.39 4.11 -6.28
N LEU A 69 -4.77 5.22 -6.89
CA LEU A 69 -5.55 6.28 -6.28
C LEU A 69 -6.99 6.18 -6.81
N GLN A 70 -7.93 5.82 -5.94
CA GLN A 70 -9.36 5.87 -6.19
C GLN A 70 -9.86 7.24 -5.74
N ILE A 71 -10.46 7.99 -6.64
CA ILE A 71 -11.03 9.32 -6.36
C ILE A 71 -12.55 9.21 -6.41
N GLY A 72 -13.20 9.51 -5.30
CA GLY A 72 -14.65 9.64 -5.19
C GLY A 72 -15.10 11.11 -5.21
N LYS A 73 -16.38 11.33 -4.95
CA LYS A 73 -16.96 12.68 -4.84
C LYS A 73 -16.67 13.35 -3.50
N LYS A 74 -16.51 12.56 -2.44
CA LYS A 74 -16.34 13.04 -1.06
C LYS A 74 -15.01 12.62 -0.47
N SER A 75 -14.54 11.41 -0.79
CA SER A 75 -13.32 10.85 -0.24
C SER A 75 -12.46 10.23 -1.32
N SER A 76 -11.19 9.95 -1.01
CA SER A 76 -10.30 9.20 -1.89
C SER A 76 -9.49 8.18 -1.09
N LYS A 77 -9.02 7.13 -1.78
CA LYS A 77 -8.18 6.08 -1.22
C LYS A 77 -6.94 5.89 -2.08
N PHE A 78 -5.77 5.89 -1.44
CA PHE A 78 -4.52 5.48 -2.06
C PHE A 78 -4.07 4.14 -1.46
N VAL A 79 -3.71 3.18 -2.32
CA VAL A 79 -3.39 1.81 -1.92
C VAL A 79 -2.51 1.14 -2.98
N ASP A 80 -1.74 0.11 -2.60
CA ASP A 80 -1.10 -0.77 -3.58
C ASP A 80 -2.14 -1.53 -4.40
N PHE A 81 -1.92 -1.64 -5.72
CA PHE A 81 -2.86 -2.31 -6.62
C PHE A 81 -3.07 -3.78 -6.24
N PHE A 82 -2.01 -4.50 -5.87
CA PHE A 82 -2.15 -5.90 -5.50
C PHE A 82 -2.83 -6.09 -4.14
N GLN A 83 -2.70 -5.14 -3.22
CA GLN A 83 -3.51 -5.14 -2.00
C GLN A 83 -4.99 -4.98 -2.34
N HIS A 84 -5.34 -3.98 -3.15
CA HIS A 84 -6.73 -3.74 -3.58
C HIS A 84 -7.30 -4.94 -4.36
N TYR A 85 -6.49 -5.55 -5.24
CA TYR A 85 -6.91 -6.71 -6.02
C TYR A 85 -7.09 -7.95 -5.13
N THR A 86 -6.21 -8.19 -4.18
CA THR A 86 -6.32 -9.29 -3.21
C THR A 86 -7.58 -9.18 -2.38
N ASP A 87 -7.89 -7.98 -1.88
CA ASP A 87 -9.11 -7.70 -1.12
C ASP A 87 -10.37 -7.99 -1.94
N SER A 88 -10.38 -7.54 -3.20
CA SER A 88 -11.51 -7.76 -4.13
C SER A 88 -11.70 -9.24 -4.47
N LEU A 89 -10.58 -9.94 -4.69
CA LEU A 89 -10.59 -11.36 -5.00
C LEU A 89 -11.07 -12.19 -3.81
N HIS A 90 -10.60 -11.88 -2.59
CA HIS A 90 -11.04 -12.53 -1.37
C HIS A 90 -12.57 -12.49 -1.26
N ASP A 91 -13.18 -11.31 -1.44
CA ASP A 91 -14.63 -11.16 -1.41
C ASP A 91 -15.34 -11.95 -2.52
N GLN A 92 -14.77 -11.97 -3.72
CA GLN A 92 -15.35 -12.75 -4.83
C GLN A 92 -15.30 -14.26 -4.54
N MET A 93 -14.19 -14.74 -3.98
CA MET A 93 -14.02 -16.13 -3.60
C MET A 93 -14.99 -16.49 -2.46
N ALA A 94 -15.07 -15.67 -1.42
CA ALA A 94 -15.99 -15.89 -0.31
C ALA A 94 -17.47 -15.98 -0.74
N ARG A 95 -17.89 -15.21 -1.76
CA ARG A 95 -19.25 -15.25 -2.30
C ARG A 95 -19.52 -16.43 -3.23
N ARG A 96 -18.51 -16.86 -4.00
CA ARG A 96 -18.67 -17.96 -4.98
C ARG A 96 -18.56 -19.34 -4.34
N MET A 97 -17.81 -19.43 -3.25
CA MET A 97 -17.48 -20.67 -2.56
C MET A 97 -18.47 -20.96 -1.44
N GLU A 98 -19.75 -21.07 -1.77
CA GLU A 98 -20.74 -21.60 -0.82
C GLU A 98 -20.40 -23.04 -0.39
N HIS A 99 -19.60 -23.77 -1.19
CA HIS A 99 -19.13 -25.12 -0.89
C HIS A 99 -17.73 -25.37 -1.50
N GLN A 100 -16.73 -25.63 -0.67
CA GLN A 100 -15.45 -26.28 -0.99
C GLN A 100 -14.40 -25.46 -1.77
N ALA A 101 -13.80 -24.47 -1.13
CA ALA A 101 -12.44 -24.10 -1.50
C ALA A 101 -11.45 -24.97 -0.72
N ILE A 102 -10.47 -25.52 -1.38
CA ILE A 102 -9.32 -26.09 -0.69
C ILE A 102 -8.57 -24.92 -0.06
N ALA A 103 -8.57 -24.81 1.26
CA ALA A 103 -7.96 -23.69 1.98
C ALA A 103 -6.51 -23.43 1.53
N SER A 104 -5.78 -24.47 1.15
CA SER A 104 -4.42 -24.38 0.62
C SER A 104 -4.32 -23.65 -0.72
N GLU A 105 -5.28 -23.82 -1.64
CA GLU A 105 -5.27 -23.12 -2.94
C GLU A 105 -5.54 -21.64 -2.76
N VAL A 106 -6.51 -21.29 -1.90
CA VAL A 106 -6.82 -19.90 -1.56
C VAL A 106 -5.63 -19.24 -0.89
N ALA A 107 -5.03 -19.89 0.11
CA ALA A 107 -3.86 -19.39 0.82
C ALA A 107 -2.66 -19.20 -0.12
N SER A 108 -2.36 -20.17 -0.98
CA SER A 108 -1.27 -20.09 -1.95
C SER A 108 -1.46 -18.92 -2.93
N TYR A 109 -2.68 -18.75 -3.43
CA TYR A 109 -2.99 -17.67 -4.35
C TYR A 109 -2.90 -16.30 -3.68
N GLN A 110 -3.48 -16.14 -2.49
CA GLN A 110 -3.38 -14.91 -1.70
C GLN A 110 -1.92 -14.59 -1.38
N PHE A 111 -1.13 -15.57 -0.96
CA PHE A 111 0.29 -15.39 -0.70
C PHE A 111 1.06 -14.92 -1.94
N SER A 112 0.79 -15.48 -3.12
CA SER A 112 1.42 -15.07 -4.37
C SER A 112 1.11 -13.62 -4.77
N LEU A 113 -0.07 -13.12 -4.45
CA LEU A 113 -0.46 -11.73 -4.67
C LEU A 113 0.13 -10.80 -3.60
N PHE A 114 0.12 -11.25 -2.34
CA PHE A 114 0.67 -10.50 -1.22
C PHE A 114 2.16 -10.20 -1.38
N SER A 115 2.92 -11.15 -1.96
CA SER A 115 4.33 -10.98 -2.29
C SER A 115 4.61 -9.91 -3.36
N LYS A 116 3.59 -9.52 -4.14
CA LYS A 116 3.68 -8.48 -5.17
C LYS A 116 3.40 -7.07 -4.65
N ILE A 117 2.93 -6.95 -3.41
CA ILE A 117 2.66 -5.66 -2.77
C ILE A 117 4.00 -4.97 -2.52
N VAL A 118 4.20 -3.80 -3.09
CA VAL A 118 5.45 -3.03 -2.96
C VAL A 118 5.29 -1.84 -2.00
N PHE A 119 4.09 -1.27 -1.90
CA PHE A 119 3.78 -0.14 -1.04
C PHE A 119 2.64 -0.49 -0.08
N ARG A 120 2.98 -0.75 1.17
CA ARG A 120 2.02 -1.28 2.14
C ARG A 120 1.19 -0.22 2.86
N ASN A 121 1.58 1.05 2.73
CA ASN A 121 0.82 2.12 3.36
C ASN A 121 -0.44 2.44 2.54
N GLN A 122 -1.53 2.73 3.25
CA GLN A 122 -2.79 3.15 2.66
C GLN A 122 -3.17 4.52 3.21
N VAL A 123 -3.79 5.35 2.39
CA VAL A 123 -4.28 6.67 2.79
C VAL A 123 -5.73 6.82 2.41
N PHE A 124 -6.55 7.19 3.37
CA PHE A 124 -7.96 7.53 3.17
C PHE A 124 -8.11 9.03 3.46
N ARG A 125 -8.44 9.80 2.44
CA ARG A 125 -8.59 11.25 2.56
C ARG A 125 -10.04 11.64 2.70
N ASP A 126 -10.26 12.74 3.43
CA ASP A 126 -11.58 13.22 3.81
C ASP A 126 -12.39 12.16 4.58
N TYR A 127 -11.67 11.39 5.39
CA TYR A 127 -12.17 10.34 6.27
C TYR A 127 -11.45 10.39 7.63
N PRO A 128 -12.14 10.22 8.77
CA PRO A 128 -13.58 9.98 8.93
C PRO A 128 -14.46 11.21 8.64
N THR A 129 -13.88 12.40 8.52
CA THR A 129 -14.57 13.65 8.21
C THR A 129 -13.78 14.45 7.18
N LEU A 130 -14.45 15.40 6.52
CA LEU A 130 -13.82 16.30 5.56
C LEU A 130 -12.63 17.03 6.20
N GLY A 131 -11.50 17.10 5.48
CA GLY A 131 -10.26 17.72 5.93
C GLY A 131 -9.40 16.86 6.85
N ARG A 132 -9.79 15.60 7.07
CA ARG A 132 -8.95 14.64 7.81
C ARG A 132 -8.51 13.48 6.92
N ASN A 133 -7.36 12.93 7.23
CA ASN A 133 -6.84 11.71 6.61
C ASN A 133 -6.68 10.63 7.66
N VAL A 134 -6.97 9.38 7.29
CA VAL A 134 -6.48 8.21 8.01
C VAL A 134 -5.37 7.59 7.21
N VAL A 135 -4.22 7.42 7.85
CA VAL A 135 -3.05 6.75 7.28
C VAL A 135 -2.88 5.40 7.98
N ARG A 136 -2.75 4.36 7.20
CA ARG A 136 -2.45 2.99 7.66
C ARG A 136 -1.06 2.61 7.21
N LEU A 137 -0.17 2.35 8.16
CA LEU A 137 1.18 1.86 7.93
C LEU A 137 1.14 0.34 7.99
N GLY A 138 1.42 -0.33 6.87
CA GLY A 138 1.36 -1.79 6.77
C GLY A 138 2.71 -2.46 6.92
N THR A 139 2.75 -3.60 7.60
CA THR A 139 3.93 -4.46 7.73
C THR A 139 3.97 -5.57 6.68
N GLU A 140 5.13 -6.22 6.55
CA GLU A 140 5.29 -7.42 5.71
C GLU A 140 4.46 -8.61 6.22
N LEU A 141 3.98 -8.58 7.46
CA LEU A 141 3.16 -9.63 8.07
C LEU A 141 1.65 -9.32 8.04
N GLY A 142 1.24 -8.23 7.37
CA GLY A 142 -0.17 -7.85 7.24
C GLY A 142 -0.78 -7.18 8.46
N GLU A 143 0.06 -6.70 9.39
CA GLU A 143 -0.37 -5.86 10.50
C GLU A 143 -0.48 -4.40 10.02
N PHE A 144 -1.34 -3.62 10.69
CA PHE A 144 -1.50 -2.20 10.41
C PHE A 144 -1.38 -1.38 11.68
N TYR A 145 -0.64 -0.28 11.57
CA TYR A 145 -0.58 0.79 12.57
C TYR A 145 -1.19 2.04 11.95
N SER A 146 -2.33 2.46 12.50
CA SER A 146 -3.16 3.50 11.90
C SER A 146 -3.24 4.72 12.78
N TYR A 147 -3.31 5.87 12.14
CA TYR A 147 -3.55 7.15 12.80
C TYR A 147 -4.41 8.04 11.92
N ASP A 148 -5.11 8.98 12.54
CA ASP A 148 -5.79 10.06 11.84
C ASP A 148 -5.07 11.38 12.08
N GLU A 149 -5.03 12.21 11.05
CA GLU A 149 -4.41 13.54 11.09
C GLU A 149 -5.22 14.55 10.30
N GLU A 150 -5.01 15.83 10.54
CA GLU A 150 -5.50 16.86 9.64
C GLU A 150 -4.86 16.71 8.26
N GLN A 151 -5.60 17.01 7.21
CA GLN A 151 -5.07 16.91 5.85
C GLN A 151 -3.79 17.74 5.74
N VAL A 152 -2.73 17.12 5.26
CA VAL A 152 -1.41 17.74 5.18
C VAL A 152 -1.46 18.93 4.23
N SER A 153 -1.04 20.10 4.74
CA SER A 153 -0.79 21.30 3.93
C SER A 153 0.67 21.30 3.51
N PHE A 154 0.92 21.25 2.21
CA PHE A 154 2.27 21.29 1.66
C PHE A 154 2.66 22.71 1.27
N ASP A 155 3.85 23.14 1.66
CA ASP A 155 4.47 24.36 1.17
C ASP A 155 5.16 24.09 -0.18
N TRP A 156 4.35 24.10 -1.25
CA TRP A 156 4.83 23.86 -2.60
C TRP A 156 5.52 25.08 -3.19
N ASP A 157 6.79 24.95 -3.56
CA ASP A 157 7.45 25.88 -4.46
C ASP A 157 7.03 25.58 -5.91
N THR A 158 6.24 26.48 -6.49
CA THR A 158 5.76 26.41 -7.88
C THR A 158 6.40 27.49 -8.76
N THR A 159 7.51 28.08 -8.33
CA THR A 159 8.17 29.18 -9.08
C THR A 159 8.89 28.71 -10.34
N SER A 160 9.18 27.41 -10.46
CA SER A 160 9.78 26.79 -11.64
C SER A 160 8.92 27.04 -12.88
N LYS A 161 9.58 27.36 -13.99
CA LYS A 161 8.96 27.48 -15.32
C LYS A 161 9.13 26.20 -16.16
N GLU A 162 9.68 25.14 -15.55
CA GLU A 162 9.85 23.87 -16.23
C GLU A 162 8.51 23.22 -16.52
N GLU A 163 8.36 22.75 -17.75
CA GLU A 163 7.17 22.06 -18.23
C GLU A 163 7.60 20.78 -18.95
N LYS A 164 6.78 19.76 -18.90
CA LYS A 164 6.90 18.57 -19.74
C LYS A 164 5.52 18.01 -20.10
N ILE A 165 5.48 17.20 -21.15
CA ILE A 165 4.25 16.50 -21.53
C ILE A 165 4.33 15.07 -20.96
N ILE A 166 3.31 14.69 -20.19
CA ILE A 166 3.15 13.33 -19.66
C ILE A 166 1.79 12.81 -20.09
N HIS A 167 1.75 11.70 -20.82
CA HIS A 167 0.51 11.11 -21.35
C HIS A 167 -0.38 12.10 -22.13
N GLY A 168 0.25 13.10 -22.81
CA GLY A 168 -0.47 14.13 -23.58
C GLY A 168 -0.91 15.36 -22.79
N TYR A 169 -0.72 15.36 -21.46
CA TYR A 169 -1.06 16.51 -20.61
C TYR A 169 0.16 17.38 -20.34
N ARG A 170 -0.03 18.69 -20.33
CA ARG A 170 1.01 19.63 -19.93
C ARG A 170 1.15 19.60 -18.40
N CYS A 171 2.35 19.28 -17.94
CA CYS A 171 2.67 19.23 -16.53
C CYS A 171 3.68 20.30 -16.15
N HIS A 172 3.47 20.90 -14.98
CA HIS A 172 4.32 21.89 -14.35
C HIS A 172 5.06 21.27 -13.16
N LYS A 173 6.26 21.76 -12.90
CA LYS A 173 7.10 21.30 -11.79
C LYS A 173 6.77 22.06 -10.51
N ALA A 174 6.75 21.32 -9.40
CA ALA A 174 6.71 21.86 -8.06
C ALA A 174 7.64 21.08 -7.14
N THR A 175 8.15 21.72 -6.10
CA THR A 175 8.97 21.05 -5.08
C THR A 175 8.47 21.35 -3.68
N CYS A 176 8.66 20.41 -2.75
CA CYS A 176 8.39 20.63 -1.33
C CYS A 176 9.30 19.81 -0.45
N ILE A 177 9.33 20.13 0.84
CA ILE A 177 9.95 19.29 1.88
C ILE A 177 8.82 18.64 2.67
N TYR A 178 8.88 17.31 2.81
CA TYR A 178 7.92 16.57 3.61
C TYR A 178 8.55 15.31 4.21
N GLY A 179 8.24 15.01 5.48
CA GLY A 179 8.74 13.80 6.16
C GLY A 179 10.26 13.65 6.08
N GLY A 180 11.02 14.75 6.21
CA GLY A 180 12.49 14.77 6.14
C GLY A 180 13.08 14.49 4.75
N ARG A 181 12.27 14.59 3.67
CA ARG A 181 12.69 14.40 2.27
C ARG A 181 12.33 15.60 1.42
N VAL A 182 13.14 15.87 0.40
CA VAL A 182 12.81 16.84 -0.66
C VAL A 182 12.11 16.10 -1.79
N TYR A 183 10.93 16.55 -2.16
CA TYR A 183 10.14 15.97 -3.26
C TYR A 183 10.06 16.91 -4.45
N THR A 184 10.12 16.33 -5.64
CA THR A 184 9.79 16.98 -6.91
C THR A 184 8.52 16.34 -7.46
N ALA A 185 7.50 17.17 -7.73
CA ALA A 185 6.24 16.75 -8.33
C ALA A 185 6.05 17.38 -9.71
N TRP A 186 5.40 16.63 -10.59
CA TRP A 186 4.87 17.11 -11.87
C TRP A 186 3.37 16.97 -11.86
N PHE A 187 2.65 18.08 -11.97
CA PHE A 187 1.19 18.12 -11.90
C PHE A 187 0.59 18.79 -13.11
N SER A 188 -0.63 18.40 -13.49
CA SER A 188 -1.36 19.01 -14.59
C SER A 188 -2.64 19.69 -14.10
N PRO A 189 -2.81 20.99 -14.32
CA PRO A 189 -4.05 21.70 -14.01
C PRO A 189 -5.21 21.34 -14.95
N GLU A 190 -4.94 20.65 -16.06
CA GLU A 190 -5.97 20.16 -16.97
C GLU A 190 -6.90 19.13 -16.32
N LEU A 191 -6.43 18.46 -15.25
CA LEU A 191 -7.22 17.61 -14.37
C LEU A 191 -7.35 18.25 -13.00
N SER A 192 -8.50 18.84 -12.70
CA SER A 192 -8.74 19.69 -11.53
C SER A 192 -8.78 18.94 -10.19
N TYR A 193 -8.19 17.74 -10.10
CA TYR A 193 -8.06 16.99 -8.86
C TYR A 193 -6.80 17.42 -8.11
N LYS A 194 -6.94 18.05 -6.94
CA LYS A 194 -5.80 18.47 -6.11
C LYS A 194 -5.20 17.31 -5.31
N LEU A 195 -5.00 16.18 -5.96
CA LEU A 195 -4.62 14.89 -5.36
C LEU A 195 -3.39 14.29 -6.04
N GLY A 196 -2.76 13.35 -5.37
CA GLY A 196 -1.63 12.59 -5.87
C GLY A 196 -1.38 11.31 -5.07
N PRO A 197 -0.27 10.61 -5.32
CA PRO A 197 0.13 9.42 -4.55
C PRO A 197 0.28 9.72 -3.05
N TYR A 198 0.13 8.68 -2.24
CA TYR A 198 0.27 8.72 -0.78
C TYR A 198 -0.54 9.88 -0.18
N VAL A 199 0.06 10.75 0.64
CA VAL A 199 -0.60 11.93 1.23
C VAL A 199 -0.47 13.19 0.36
N PHE A 200 0.30 13.14 -0.74
CA PHE A 200 0.60 14.32 -1.54
C PHE A 200 -0.62 14.86 -2.27
N GLY A 201 -0.77 16.18 -2.23
CA GLY A 201 -1.87 16.89 -2.86
C GLY A 201 -1.72 18.42 -2.69
N GLY A 202 -2.82 19.16 -2.92
CA GLY A 202 -2.86 20.61 -2.73
C GLY A 202 -2.37 21.43 -3.92
N LEU A 203 -1.68 20.84 -4.90
CA LEU A 203 -1.34 21.52 -6.16
C LEU A 203 -2.61 21.80 -6.98
N PRO A 204 -2.59 22.81 -7.86
CA PRO A 204 -3.77 23.17 -8.67
C PRO A 204 -3.99 22.18 -9.84
N GLY A 205 -3.99 20.87 -9.54
CA GLY A 205 -4.19 19.77 -10.47
C GLY A 205 -3.72 18.45 -9.93
N LEU A 206 -3.98 17.38 -10.70
CA LEU A 206 -3.55 16.02 -10.37
C LEU A 206 -2.03 15.91 -10.47
N ILE A 207 -1.41 15.27 -9.48
CA ILE A 207 0.02 14.96 -9.52
C ILE A 207 0.21 13.71 -10.40
N PHE A 208 0.97 13.85 -11.48
CA PHE A 208 1.27 12.81 -12.45
C PHE A 208 2.54 12.05 -12.09
N GLU A 209 3.54 12.76 -11.58
CA GLU A 209 4.77 12.16 -11.09
C GLU A 209 5.17 12.85 -9.79
N ILE A 210 5.73 12.08 -8.88
CA ILE A 210 6.40 12.59 -7.71
C ILE A 210 7.52 11.64 -7.30
N ALA A 211 8.68 12.22 -6.97
CA ALA A 211 9.84 11.48 -6.51
C ALA A 211 10.56 12.28 -5.43
N ASP A 212 11.16 11.59 -4.47
CA ASP A 212 12.12 12.20 -3.59
C ASP A 212 13.48 12.39 -4.28
N ALA A 213 14.31 13.28 -3.73
CA ALA A 213 15.58 13.68 -4.35
C ALA A 213 16.56 12.50 -4.49
N GLU A 214 16.47 11.52 -3.61
CA GLU A 214 17.30 10.31 -3.60
C GLU A 214 16.77 9.24 -4.57
N GLY A 215 15.55 9.39 -5.11
CA GLY A 215 14.92 8.40 -5.96
C GLY A 215 14.53 7.12 -5.24
N GLU A 216 14.37 7.20 -3.91
CA GLU A 216 13.98 6.06 -3.07
C GLU A 216 12.48 5.78 -3.13
N PHE A 217 11.69 6.82 -3.36
CA PHE A 217 10.24 6.75 -3.59
C PHE A 217 9.88 7.47 -4.87
N VAL A 218 9.47 6.72 -5.87
CA VAL A 218 9.10 7.27 -7.18
C VAL A 218 7.71 6.75 -7.55
N PHE A 219 6.81 7.67 -7.85
CA PHE A 219 5.47 7.39 -8.36
C PHE A 219 5.32 8.11 -9.70
N SER A 220 5.06 7.36 -10.77
CA SER A 220 4.89 7.90 -12.12
C SER A 220 3.57 7.46 -12.71
N LEU A 221 2.80 8.39 -13.29
CA LEU A 221 1.51 8.08 -13.88
C LEU A 221 1.61 6.96 -14.90
N ARG A 222 0.82 5.91 -14.70
CA ARG A 222 0.66 4.79 -15.62
C ARG A 222 -0.60 4.89 -16.46
N ALA A 223 -1.72 5.21 -15.80
CA ALA A 223 -3.02 5.30 -16.48
C ALA A 223 -4.04 6.08 -15.66
N ILE A 224 -4.98 6.70 -16.35
CA ILE A 224 -6.16 7.36 -15.77
C ILE A 224 -7.39 6.71 -16.37
N ILE A 225 -8.27 6.15 -15.55
CA ILE A 225 -9.46 5.42 -15.98
C ILE A 225 -10.70 6.05 -15.32
N PRO A 226 -11.51 6.82 -16.07
CA PRO A 226 -12.79 7.30 -15.57
C PRO A 226 -13.76 6.13 -15.41
N GLU A 227 -14.49 6.11 -14.28
CA GLU A 227 -15.57 5.17 -14.06
C GLU A 227 -16.82 5.61 -14.84
N ARG A 228 -17.38 4.71 -15.63
CA ARG A 228 -18.58 4.96 -16.44
C ARG A 228 -19.66 3.95 -16.05
N GLY A 229 -20.54 4.33 -15.13
CA GLY A 229 -21.79 3.60 -14.85
C GLY A 229 -21.71 2.43 -13.88
N ASN A 230 -20.55 1.84 -13.61
CA ASN A 230 -20.33 0.85 -12.56
C ASN A 230 -19.24 1.39 -11.61
N GLU A 231 -19.59 2.43 -10.87
CA GLU A 231 -18.68 3.08 -9.94
C GLU A 231 -18.22 2.09 -8.89
N ASP A 232 -16.93 1.72 -8.93
CA ASP A 232 -16.29 0.87 -7.90
C ASP A 232 -16.42 1.53 -6.53
N PRO A 233 -16.89 0.83 -5.52
CA PRO A 233 -17.01 1.39 -4.20
C PRO A 233 -15.62 1.55 -3.54
N ILE A 234 -15.41 2.67 -2.86
CA ILE A 234 -14.27 2.90 -1.98
C ILE A 234 -14.63 2.38 -0.60
N PHE A 235 -13.84 1.44 -0.10
CA PHE A 235 -14.07 0.81 1.20
C PHE A 235 -12.89 1.02 2.15
N TRP A 236 -13.24 1.22 3.43
CA TRP A 236 -12.39 0.87 4.55
C TRP A 236 -12.58 -0.61 4.86
N ILE A 237 -11.50 -1.39 4.84
CA ILE A 237 -11.52 -2.81 5.19
C ILE A 237 -11.02 -2.95 6.62
N ARG A 238 -11.87 -3.46 7.51
CA ARG A 238 -11.53 -3.68 8.90
C ARG A 238 -10.55 -4.86 9.01
N SER A 239 -9.47 -4.66 9.74
CA SER A 239 -8.50 -5.70 10.05
C SER A 239 -8.52 -6.01 11.54
N SER A 240 -8.42 -7.30 11.90
CA SER A 240 -8.22 -7.72 13.29
C SER A 240 -6.81 -7.39 13.80
N ASN A 241 -5.86 -7.20 12.86
CA ASN A 241 -4.45 -6.93 13.14
C ASN A 241 -4.15 -5.43 12.94
N GLU A 242 -5.04 -4.56 13.39
CA GLU A 242 -4.90 -3.12 13.27
C GLU A 242 -4.90 -2.44 14.64
N SER A 243 -3.87 -1.63 14.89
CA SER A 243 -3.73 -0.79 16.08
C SER A 243 -3.88 0.67 15.70
N PHE A 244 -4.71 1.41 16.44
CA PHE A 244 -4.89 2.85 16.28
C PHE A 244 -4.11 3.60 17.36
N GLY A 245 -3.46 4.69 16.96
CA GLY A 245 -2.73 5.57 17.83
C GLY A 245 -2.57 6.96 17.21
N ASN A 246 -1.67 7.76 17.77
CA ASN A 246 -1.23 8.98 17.12
C ASN A 246 -0.12 8.68 16.09
N LYS A 247 0.19 9.66 15.24
CA LYS A 247 1.18 9.54 14.16
C LYS A 247 2.54 9.07 14.66
N GLU A 248 3.06 9.68 15.73
CA GLU A 248 4.37 9.33 16.31
C GLU A 248 4.39 7.88 16.83
N GLN A 249 3.32 7.46 17.50
CA GLN A 249 3.20 6.09 17.99
C GLN A 249 3.17 5.09 16.85
N ALA A 250 2.37 5.34 15.81
CA ALA A 250 2.26 4.46 14.65
C ALA A 250 3.60 4.29 13.92
N TRP A 251 4.33 5.40 13.67
CA TRP A 251 5.66 5.35 13.06
C TRP A 251 6.68 4.63 13.95
N ARG A 252 6.67 4.86 15.25
CA ARG A 252 7.54 4.15 16.19
C ARG A 252 7.27 2.65 16.18
N GLN A 253 5.99 2.26 16.22
CA GLN A 253 5.60 0.85 16.24
C GLN A 253 6.00 0.13 14.96
N ILE A 254 5.80 0.72 13.77
CA ILE A 254 6.17 0.06 12.52
C ILE A 254 7.70 -0.07 12.39
N ILE A 255 8.47 0.95 12.77
CA ILE A 255 9.93 0.89 12.77
C ILE A 255 10.42 -0.20 13.73
N GLU A 256 9.88 -0.23 14.95
CA GLU A 256 10.24 -1.23 15.96
C GLU A 256 9.87 -2.64 15.50
N ARG A 257 8.74 -2.78 14.81
CA ARG A 257 8.29 -4.06 14.25
C ARG A 257 9.27 -4.59 13.21
N HIS A 258 9.78 -3.75 12.32
CA HIS A 258 10.78 -4.16 11.32
C HIS A 258 12.13 -4.51 11.94
N ARG A 259 12.51 -3.87 13.04
CA ARG A 259 13.74 -4.17 13.77
C ARG A 259 13.69 -5.46 14.59
N ASN A 260 12.49 -5.93 14.91
CA ASN A 260 12.28 -7.00 15.89
C ASN A 260 11.30 -8.06 15.36
N ILE A 261 11.50 -8.55 14.15
CA ILE A 261 10.70 -9.65 13.63
C ILE A 261 11.19 -10.96 14.25
N LEU A 262 10.25 -11.72 14.81
CA LEU A 262 10.52 -13.05 15.36
C LEU A 262 10.08 -14.10 14.34
N PHE A 263 11.00 -14.94 13.91
CA PHE A 263 10.71 -16.11 13.09
C PHE A 263 10.87 -17.37 13.94
N GLU A 264 9.87 -18.22 13.93
CA GLU A 264 9.97 -19.56 14.51
C GLU A 264 10.74 -20.46 13.55
N ILE A 265 11.85 -21.00 14.02
CA ILE A 265 12.75 -21.86 13.22
C ILE A 265 12.64 -23.34 13.61
N ASP A 266 12.12 -23.64 14.80
CA ASP A 266 11.91 -24.96 15.35
C ASP A 266 10.89 -24.85 16.49
N GLU A 267 10.25 -25.94 16.90
CA GLU A 267 9.21 -25.93 17.92
C GLU A 267 9.65 -25.18 19.18
N GLY A 268 9.08 -23.98 19.40
CA GLY A 268 9.39 -23.08 20.50
C GLY A 268 10.74 -22.35 20.41
N LYS A 269 11.47 -22.45 19.29
CA LYS A 269 12.71 -21.69 19.06
C LYS A 269 12.47 -20.55 18.08
N PHE A 270 12.78 -19.36 18.52
CA PHE A 270 12.63 -18.14 17.73
C PHE A 270 13.99 -17.51 17.46
N ILE A 271 14.16 -17.00 16.25
CA ILE A 271 15.23 -16.07 15.92
C ILE A 271 14.65 -14.68 15.72
N LYS A 272 15.38 -13.68 16.15
CA LYS A 272 15.08 -12.29 15.90
C LYS A 272 15.82 -11.87 14.65
N GLU A 273 15.10 -11.30 13.68
CA GLU A 273 15.68 -10.71 12.48
C GLU A 273 15.25 -9.25 12.34
N GLU A 274 16.09 -8.48 11.67
CA GLU A 274 15.78 -7.13 11.23
C GLU A 274 15.47 -7.16 9.74
N ILE A 275 14.29 -6.65 9.37
CA ILE A 275 13.94 -6.44 7.96
C ILE A 275 14.24 -4.98 7.64
N PRO A 276 15.05 -4.72 6.60
CA PRO A 276 15.33 -3.35 6.18
C PRO A 276 14.04 -2.57 5.94
N TYR A 277 13.98 -1.39 6.51
CA TYR A 277 12.82 -0.51 6.39
C TYR A 277 13.26 0.93 6.18
N ASN A 278 12.96 1.44 4.98
CA ASN A 278 13.17 2.81 4.61
C ASN A 278 11.80 3.52 4.63
N PRO A 279 11.47 4.29 5.67
CA PRO A 279 10.19 4.96 5.76
C PRO A 279 10.07 6.10 4.75
N ILE A 280 8.88 6.26 4.17
CA ILE A 280 8.59 7.40 3.27
C ILE A 280 8.59 8.74 4.02
N GLU A 281 8.37 8.70 5.33
CA GLU A 281 8.50 9.83 6.24
C GLU A 281 9.61 9.51 7.26
N ARG A 282 10.65 10.32 7.29
CA ARG A 282 11.78 10.20 8.24
C ARG A 282 11.48 11.06 9.47
N TYR A 283 11.34 10.46 10.63
CA TYR A 283 11.11 11.11 11.93
C TYR A 283 12.26 10.83 12.90
#